data_ca2716b33bcfbfb349babeb899077f3f
#
_entry.id   ca2716b33bcfbfb349babeb899077f3f
#
_cell.length_a   1.000
_cell.length_b   1.000
_cell.length_c   1.000
_cell.angle_alpha   90.00
_cell.angle_beta   90.00
_cell.angle_gamma   90.00
#
_symmetry.space_group_name_H-M   'P 1'
#
loop_
_entity.id
_entity.type
_entity.pdbx_description
1 polymer ?
#
loop_
_entity_poly.entity_id
_entity_poly.type
_entity_poly.pdbx_seq_one_letter_code
_entity_poly.pdbx_strand_id
1 'polypeptide(L)'
;MIVAAVYFNFKVPSTENDFLRHQTKVVKEEMAFQNNFYEDISKVKSMMDSLDNPGAQIDCESKLIGSKLVDMQTSLPTKDSTYLYEMYTYIVKIYVGMLDQKQKLRSLIDAEGTIEEYKEALTICRKDLKQAERELRIK
;
A
#
# COMPACT_ATOMS: atom_id res chain seq x y z
N MET A 1 58.13 -12.50 27.70
CA MET A 1 57.09 -11.57 28.26
C MET A 1 56.81 -10.38 27.36
N ILE A 2 57.75 -9.70 26.77
CA ILE A 2 57.53 -8.47 25.94
C ILE A 2 56.75 -8.77 24.65
N VAL A 3 56.95 -9.91 23.98
CA VAL A 3 56.27 -10.31 22.74
C VAL A 3 54.75 -10.53 22.95
N ALA A 4 54.35 -11.11 24.08
CA ALA A 4 52.94 -11.27 24.43
C ALA A 4 52.24 -9.95 24.66
N ALA A 5 52.91 -9.00 25.34
CA ALA A 5 52.34 -7.68 25.60
C ALA A 5 52.18 -6.85 24.30
N VAL A 6 53.11 -6.96 23.37
CA VAL A 6 53.04 -6.31 22.04
C VAL A 6 51.91 -6.95 21.20
N TYR A 7 51.81 -8.27 21.22
CA TYR A 7 50.71 -8.98 20.51
C TYR A 7 49.32 -8.57 21.02
N PHE A 8 49.13 -8.50 22.35
CA PHE A 8 47.88 -8.05 22.95
C PHE A 8 47.55 -6.60 22.65
N ASN A 9 48.54 -5.70 22.69
CA ASN A 9 48.29 -4.29 22.42
C ASN A 9 47.97 -3.98 20.93
N PHE A 10 48.41 -4.81 19.98
CA PHE A 10 48.17 -4.55 18.56
C PHE A 10 47.00 -5.39 17.99
N LYS A 11 46.76 -6.59 18.47
CA LYS A 11 45.76 -7.49 17.89
C LYS A 11 44.36 -7.34 18.50
N VAL A 12 44.27 -7.06 19.78
CA VAL A 12 42.98 -6.82 20.44
C VAL A 12 42.29 -5.57 19.92
N PRO A 13 42.96 -4.41 19.80
CA PRO A 13 42.34 -3.22 19.23
C PRO A 13 41.93 -3.36 17.77
N SER A 14 42.62 -4.14 16.95
CA SER A 14 42.29 -4.34 15.54
C SER A 14 41.03 -5.19 15.37
N THR A 15 40.87 -6.26 16.14
CA THR A 15 39.70 -7.13 16.09
C THR A 15 38.44 -6.44 16.63
N GLU A 16 38.58 -5.64 17.69
CA GLU A 16 37.48 -4.82 18.21
C GLU A 16 37.05 -3.74 17.21
N ASN A 17 37.98 -3.11 16.53
CA ASN A 17 37.72 -2.10 15.50
C ASN A 17 37.04 -2.71 14.27
N ASP A 18 37.43 -3.92 13.85
CA ASP A 18 36.79 -4.61 12.72
C ASP A 18 35.37 -5.06 13.09
N PHE A 19 35.15 -5.53 14.30
CA PHE A 19 33.82 -5.85 14.81
C PHE A 19 32.90 -4.62 14.85
N LEU A 20 33.38 -3.49 15.40
CA LEU A 20 32.63 -2.23 15.43
C LEU A 20 32.33 -1.68 14.04
N ARG A 21 33.28 -1.82 13.10
CA ARG A 21 33.06 -1.44 11.70
C ARG A 21 31.98 -2.29 11.04
N HIS A 22 32.00 -3.59 11.28
CA HIS A 22 30.96 -4.49 10.77
C HIS A 22 29.59 -4.15 11.33
N GLN A 23 29.46 -3.94 12.64
CA GLN A 23 28.21 -3.51 13.25
C GLN A 23 27.72 -2.18 12.69
N THR A 24 28.64 -1.21 12.54
CA THR A 24 28.29 0.10 11.98
C THR A 24 27.82 -0.01 10.54
N LYS A 25 28.37 -0.94 9.75
CA LYS A 25 27.92 -1.20 8.37
C LYS A 25 26.50 -1.76 8.35
N VAL A 26 26.22 -2.78 9.16
CA VAL A 26 24.88 -3.39 9.26
C VAL A 26 23.83 -2.36 9.68
N VAL A 27 24.13 -1.53 10.69
CA VAL A 27 23.22 -0.47 11.13
C VAL A 27 22.99 0.57 10.04
N LYS A 28 24.02 0.95 9.29
CA LYS A 28 23.86 1.90 8.17
C LYS A 28 23.01 1.33 7.04
N GLU A 29 23.19 0.06 6.70
CA GLU A 29 22.39 -0.63 5.68
C GLU A 29 20.92 -0.73 6.11
N GLU A 30 20.64 -1.08 7.37
CA GLU A 30 19.30 -1.08 7.93
C GLU A 30 18.67 0.33 7.92
N MET A 31 19.38 1.36 8.34
CA MET A 31 18.89 2.74 8.29
C MET A 31 18.60 3.22 6.86
N ALA A 32 19.45 2.86 5.89
CA ALA A 32 19.22 3.19 4.50
C ALA A 32 17.95 2.49 3.97
N PHE A 33 17.75 1.21 4.31
CA PHE A 33 16.55 0.49 3.97
C PHE A 33 15.30 1.13 4.61
N GLN A 34 15.35 1.48 5.90
CA GLN A 34 14.24 2.14 6.60
C GLN A 34 13.83 3.45 5.92
N ASN A 35 14.80 4.27 5.53
CA ASN A 35 14.53 5.53 4.85
C ASN A 35 13.86 5.30 3.49
N ASN A 36 14.36 4.36 2.69
CA ASN A 36 13.76 4.01 1.40
C ASN A 36 12.35 3.45 1.57
N PHE A 37 12.16 2.55 2.53
CA PHE A 37 10.84 1.99 2.85
C PHE A 37 9.85 3.07 3.28
N TYR A 38 10.28 4.02 4.13
CA TYR A 38 9.44 5.15 4.54
C TYR A 38 9.04 6.04 3.36
N GLU A 39 9.98 6.34 2.46
CA GLU A 39 9.69 7.11 1.25
C GLU A 39 8.68 6.39 0.35
N ASP A 40 8.87 5.10 0.15
CA ASP A 40 7.97 4.30 -0.68
C ASP A 40 6.57 4.19 -0.08
N ILE A 41 6.44 3.96 1.23
CA ILE A 41 5.13 3.92 1.89
C ILE A 41 4.45 5.29 1.86
N SER A 42 5.22 6.38 1.98
CA SER A 42 4.70 7.74 1.87
C SER A 42 4.16 8.03 0.47
N LYS A 43 4.84 7.56 -0.58
CA LYS A 43 4.36 7.63 -1.97
C LYS A 43 3.07 6.84 -2.15
N VAL A 44 3.05 5.58 -1.69
CA VAL A 44 1.86 4.73 -1.72
C VAL A 44 0.68 5.42 -1.03
N LYS A 45 0.90 5.98 0.16
CA LYS A 45 -0.12 6.73 0.88
C LYS A 45 -0.67 7.90 0.05
N SER A 46 0.21 8.73 -0.50
CA SER A 46 -0.19 9.86 -1.35
C SER A 46 -1.01 9.42 -2.59
N MET A 47 -0.60 8.31 -3.23
CA MET A 47 -1.34 7.73 -4.35
C MET A 47 -2.71 7.20 -3.92
N MET A 48 -2.81 6.60 -2.73
CA MET A 48 -4.09 6.14 -2.18
C MET A 48 -5.02 7.29 -1.81
N ASP A 49 -4.47 8.40 -1.31
CA ASP A 49 -5.24 9.60 -1.01
C ASP A 49 -5.77 10.26 -2.32
N SER A 50 -5.03 10.13 -3.44
CA SER A 50 -5.49 10.64 -4.74
C SER A 50 -6.68 9.86 -5.32
N LEU A 51 -6.88 8.59 -4.94
CA LEU A 51 -8.05 7.81 -5.36
C LEU A 51 -9.39 8.39 -4.86
N ASP A 52 -9.37 9.21 -3.83
CA ASP A 52 -10.58 9.85 -3.29
C ASP A 52 -11.01 11.08 -4.12
N ASN A 53 -10.18 11.52 -5.07
CA ASN A 53 -10.50 12.67 -5.90
C ASN A 53 -11.58 12.33 -6.95
N PRO A 54 -12.57 13.22 -7.16
CA PRO A 54 -13.53 13.03 -8.23
C PRO A 54 -12.81 13.10 -9.60
N GLY A 55 -12.99 12.07 -10.42
CA GLY A 55 -12.35 11.96 -11.75
C GLY A 55 -11.06 11.15 -11.78
N ALA A 56 -10.60 10.60 -10.66
CA ALA A 56 -9.47 9.68 -10.64
C ALA A 56 -9.76 8.44 -11.52
N GLN A 57 -8.76 8.03 -12.31
CA GLN A 57 -8.83 6.78 -13.09
C GLN A 57 -8.52 5.59 -12.17
N ILE A 58 -9.48 5.24 -11.32
CA ILE A 58 -9.31 4.34 -10.19
C ILE A 58 -8.72 2.98 -10.59
N ASP A 59 -9.14 2.42 -11.72
CA ASP A 59 -8.63 1.12 -12.18
C ASP A 59 -7.14 1.18 -12.55
N CYS A 60 -6.71 2.25 -13.20
CA CYS A 60 -5.31 2.44 -13.57
C CYS A 60 -4.45 2.75 -12.34
N GLU A 61 -4.90 3.68 -11.52
CA GLU A 61 -4.18 4.11 -10.31
C GLU A 61 -4.10 2.98 -9.28
N SER A 62 -5.17 2.21 -9.07
CA SER A 62 -5.17 1.05 -8.18
C SER A 62 -4.20 -0.04 -8.63
N LYS A 63 -4.08 -0.29 -9.93
CA LYS A 63 -3.09 -1.24 -10.47
C LYS A 63 -1.66 -0.76 -10.22
N LEU A 64 -1.42 0.54 -10.38
CA LEU A 64 -0.11 1.14 -10.13
C LEU A 64 0.27 1.05 -8.65
N ILE A 65 -0.67 1.35 -7.74
CA ILE A 65 -0.48 1.19 -6.30
C ILE A 65 -0.21 -0.27 -5.96
N GLY A 66 -1.01 -1.20 -6.51
CA GLY A 66 -0.83 -2.63 -6.30
C GLY A 66 0.54 -3.12 -6.74
N SER A 67 1.01 -2.71 -7.92
CA SER A 67 2.37 -3.01 -8.40
C SER A 67 3.44 -2.50 -7.44
N LYS A 68 3.31 -1.25 -6.98
CA LYS A 68 4.26 -0.66 -6.03
C LYS A 68 4.30 -1.41 -4.69
N LEU A 69 3.16 -1.87 -4.19
CA LEU A 69 3.08 -2.67 -2.96
C LEU A 69 3.74 -4.06 -3.15
N VAL A 70 3.59 -4.68 -4.32
CA VAL A 70 4.28 -5.93 -4.65
C VAL A 70 5.79 -5.71 -4.73
N ASP A 71 6.24 -4.64 -5.36
CA ASP A 71 7.67 -4.29 -5.43
C ASP A 71 8.25 -4.08 -4.03
N MET A 72 7.53 -3.38 -3.17
CA MET A 72 7.92 -3.19 -1.76
C MET A 72 8.00 -4.53 -1.02
N GLN A 73 7.03 -5.42 -1.22
CA GLN A 73 7.03 -6.74 -0.57
C GLN A 73 8.20 -7.60 -1.02
N THR A 74 8.55 -7.56 -2.31
CA THR A 74 9.67 -8.34 -2.86
C THR A 74 11.03 -7.77 -2.50
N SER A 75 11.11 -6.47 -2.21
CA SER A 75 12.35 -5.80 -1.78
C SER A 75 12.63 -5.88 -0.29
N LEU A 76 11.72 -6.50 0.50
CA LEU A 76 11.94 -6.68 1.93
C LEU A 76 13.20 -7.53 2.18
N PRO A 77 14.06 -7.12 3.14
CA PRO A 77 15.19 -7.94 3.57
C PRO A 77 14.69 -9.30 4.06
N THR A 78 15.54 -10.31 4.01
CA THR A 78 15.17 -11.63 4.52
C THR A 78 14.94 -11.60 6.03
N LYS A 79 14.10 -12.51 6.53
CA LYS A 79 13.78 -12.61 7.97
C LYS A 79 15.03 -12.71 8.85
N ASP A 80 16.08 -13.33 8.35
CA ASP A 80 17.34 -13.52 9.09
C ASP A 80 18.23 -12.27 9.07
N SER A 81 17.94 -11.30 8.22
CA SER A 81 18.75 -10.08 8.05
C SER A 81 18.24 -8.88 8.83
N THR A 82 16.99 -8.89 9.27
CA THR A 82 16.39 -7.82 10.08
C THR A 82 15.39 -8.34 11.11
N TYR A 83 15.48 -7.83 12.33
CA TYR A 83 14.47 -8.10 13.37
C TYR A 83 13.14 -7.37 13.10
N LEU A 84 13.12 -6.40 12.18
CA LEU A 84 11.93 -5.64 11.81
C LEU A 84 11.17 -6.24 10.61
N TYR A 85 11.60 -7.38 10.08
CA TYR A 85 10.97 -8.03 8.92
C TYR A 85 9.45 -8.19 9.06
N GLU A 86 9.01 -8.66 10.22
CA GLU A 86 7.57 -8.86 10.46
C GLU A 86 6.80 -7.54 10.50
N MET A 87 7.41 -6.48 11.05
CA MET A 87 6.83 -5.15 11.04
C MET A 87 6.66 -4.60 9.61
N TYR A 88 7.70 -4.67 8.78
CA TYR A 88 7.61 -4.23 7.38
C TYR A 88 6.56 -5.03 6.60
N THR A 89 6.56 -6.35 6.76
CA THR A 89 5.56 -7.23 6.14
C THR A 89 4.14 -6.86 6.57
N TYR A 90 3.95 -6.57 7.84
CA TYR A 90 2.64 -6.19 8.37
C TYR A 90 2.18 -4.83 7.82
N ILE A 91 3.07 -3.85 7.74
CA ILE A 91 2.76 -2.54 7.15
C ILE A 91 2.30 -2.71 5.69
N VAL A 92 3.04 -3.46 4.87
CA VAL A 92 2.65 -3.70 3.47
C VAL A 92 1.27 -4.37 3.40
N LYS A 93 1.00 -5.38 4.23
CA LYS A 93 -0.32 -6.05 4.29
C LYS A 93 -1.46 -5.10 4.65
N ILE A 94 -1.23 -4.16 5.58
CA ILE A 94 -2.23 -3.14 5.92
C ILE A 94 -2.57 -2.32 4.68
N TYR A 95 -1.57 -1.84 3.95
CA TYR A 95 -1.82 -1.02 2.75
C TYR A 95 -2.50 -1.80 1.62
N VAL A 96 -2.16 -3.07 1.44
CA VAL A 96 -2.90 -3.96 0.52
C VAL A 96 -4.37 -4.08 0.92
N GLY A 97 -4.65 -4.29 2.21
CA GLY A 97 -6.01 -4.34 2.73
C GLY A 97 -6.77 -3.03 2.56
N MET A 98 -6.12 -1.89 2.78
CA MET A 98 -6.72 -0.57 2.55
C MET A 98 -7.05 -0.33 1.08
N LEU A 99 -6.19 -0.75 0.16
CA LEU A 99 -6.45 -0.65 -1.28
C LEU A 99 -7.68 -1.46 -1.68
N ASP A 100 -7.79 -2.71 -1.22
CA ASP A 100 -8.96 -3.57 -1.46
C ASP A 100 -10.26 -2.94 -0.92
N GLN A 101 -10.20 -2.36 0.29
CA GLN A 101 -11.36 -1.66 0.87
C GLN A 101 -11.77 -0.44 0.06
N LYS A 102 -10.82 0.37 -0.42
CA LYS A 102 -11.12 1.53 -1.29
C LYS A 102 -11.76 1.12 -2.62
N GLN A 103 -11.28 0.05 -3.24
CA GLN A 103 -11.88 -0.50 -4.46
C GLN A 103 -13.31 -0.99 -4.23
N LYS A 104 -13.56 -1.71 -3.12
CA LYS A 104 -14.91 -2.17 -2.75
C LYS A 104 -15.85 -1.01 -2.45
N LEU A 105 -15.38 -0.01 -1.72
CA LEU A 105 -16.18 1.19 -1.44
C LEU A 105 -16.61 1.88 -2.73
N ARG A 106 -15.69 2.03 -3.68
CA ARG A 106 -16.00 2.65 -4.97
C ARG A 106 -17.02 1.85 -5.76
N SER A 107 -16.88 0.53 -5.84
CA SER A 107 -17.86 -0.33 -6.52
C SER A 107 -19.26 -0.24 -5.90
N LEU A 108 -19.35 -0.02 -4.60
CA LEU A 108 -20.63 0.20 -3.92
C LEU A 108 -21.24 1.56 -4.27
N ILE A 109 -20.44 2.62 -4.34
CA ILE A 109 -20.91 3.95 -4.76
C ILE A 109 -21.43 3.92 -6.20
N ASP A 110 -20.70 3.25 -7.10
CA ASP A 110 -21.11 3.11 -8.50
C ASP A 110 -22.40 2.27 -8.64
N ALA A 111 -22.55 1.23 -7.83
CA ALA A 111 -23.79 0.44 -7.77
C ALA A 111 -24.98 1.25 -7.22
N GLU A 112 -24.77 2.09 -6.22
CA GLU A 112 -25.79 2.98 -5.68
C GLU A 112 -26.27 3.98 -6.74
N GLY A 113 -25.37 4.60 -7.50
CA GLY A 113 -25.71 5.46 -8.63
C GLY A 113 -26.58 4.73 -9.67
N THR A 114 -26.18 3.53 -10.05
CA THR A 114 -26.94 2.69 -10.99
C THR A 114 -28.36 2.35 -10.48
N ILE A 115 -28.50 2.05 -9.19
CA ILE A 115 -29.80 1.79 -8.58
C ILE A 115 -30.71 3.02 -8.66
N GLU A 116 -30.18 4.21 -8.44
CA GLU A 116 -30.98 5.44 -8.51
C GLU A 116 -31.44 5.73 -9.94
N GLU A 117 -30.57 5.54 -10.95
CA GLU A 117 -30.94 5.63 -12.36
C GLU A 117 -32.09 4.66 -12.73
N TYR A 118 -32.01 3.44 -12.26
CA TYR A 118 -33.09 2.45 -12.49
C TYR A 118 -34.39 2.83 -11.80
N LYS A 119 -34.35 3.40 -10.61
CA LYS A 119 -35.56 3.89 -9.91
C LYS A 119 -36.24 5.03 -10.67
N GLU A 120 -35.45 5.97 -11.20
CA GLU A 120 -35.96 7.05 -12.04
C GLU A 120 -36.62 6.50 -13.32
N ALA A 121 -35.92 5.61 -14.03
CA ALA A 121 -36.45 4.96 -15.23
C ALA A 121 -37.76 4.19 -14.97
N LEU A 122 -37.85 3.45 -13.88
CA LEU A 122 -39.05 2.77 -13.45
C LEU A 122 -40.18 3.74 -13.14
N THR A 123 -39.87 4.89 -12.54
CA THR A 123 -40.86 5.92 -12.23
C THR A 123 -41.47 6.53 -13.49
N ILE A 124 -40.64 6.80 -14.49
CA ILE A 124 -41.08 7.28 -15.82
C ILE A 124 -41.94 6.22 -16.50
N CYS A 125 -41.48 4.98 -16.60
CA CYS A 125 -42.20 3.91 -17.23
C CYS A 125 -43.61 3.69 -16.61
N ARG A 126 -43.73 3.77 -15.26
CA ARG A 126 -45.00 3.70 -14.58
C ARG A 126 -45.93 4.84 -14.89
N LYS A 127 -45.43 6.06 -15.09
CA LYS A 127 -46.25 7.23 -15.53
C LYS A 127 -46.79 7.00 -16.93
N ASP A 128 -45.91 6.57 -17.83
CA ASP A 128 -46.26 6.32 -19.23
C ASP A 128 -47.33 5.22 -19.35
N LEU A 129 -47.17 4.13 -18.60
CA LEU A 129 -48.15 3.06 -18.54
C LEU A 129 -49.52 3.58 -18.04
N LYS A 130 -49.55 4.36 -16.96
CA LYS A 130 -50.79 4.95 -16.46
C LYS A 130 -51.44 5.90 -17.48
N GLN A 131 -50.64 6.60 -18.24
CA GLN A 131 -51.15 7.48 -19.29
C GLN A 131 -51.76 6.66 -20.44
N ALA A 132 -51.09 5.65 -20.91
CA ALA A 132 -51.58 4.75 -21.95
C ALA A 132 -52.87 4.05 -21.51
N GLU A 133 -52.99 3.58 -20.26
CA GLU A 133 -54.22 3.00 -19.70
C GLU A 133 -55.40 3.98 -19.69
N ARG A 134 -55.14 5.29 -19.40
CA ARG A 134 -56.17 6.32 -19.44
C ARG A 134 -56.67 6.56 -20.88
N GLU A 135 -55.74 6.61 -21.84
CA GLU A 135 -56.06 6.83 -23.24
C GLU A 135 -56.85 5.68 -23.82
N LEU A 136 -56.58 4.44 -23.39
CA LEU A 136 -57.36 3.26 -23.78
C LEU A 136 -58.78 3.23 -23.20
N ARG A 137 -59.00 3.82 -22.00
CA ARG A 137 -60.33 3.87 -21.37
C ARG A 137 -61.24 4.95 -21.94
N ILE A 138 -60.70 5.92 -22.66
CA ILE A 138 -61.42 7.04 -23.24
C ILE A 138 -61.98 6.70 -24.66
N LYS A 139 -61.51 5.60 -25.23
CA LYS A 139 -62.04 5.06 -26.47
C LYS A 139 -63.14 4.02 -26.21
#